data_c36f1606140b37f17c4b0a6d4ab9a898
#
_entry.id   c36f1606140b37f17c4b0a6d4ab9a898
#
_cell.length_a   1.000
_cell.length_b   1.000
_cell.length_c   1.000
_cell.angle_alpha   90.00
_cell.angle_beta   90.00
_cell.angle_gamma   90.00
#
_symmetry.space_group_name_H-M   'P 1'
#
loop_
_entity.id
_entity.type
_entity.pdbx_description
1 polymer ?
#
loop_
_entity_poly.entity_id
_entity_poly.type
_entity_poly.pdbx_seq_one_letter_code
_entity_poly.pdbx_strand_id
1 'polypeptide(L)'
;MTDRSAVDTIRGYFYQFDLSILSILRLKSPEDSVEIECTEDVDIRTATDVTATQCKYYAKTEYNHSVIKDAVKHMVSHFKATLTGKSIKVNYAIKGHYASGQEKLDGGVDVSFLKKHFLTYSEGKGAARVVRSHHTELGLSDADLEEFLKRLTIDVKAKDFDQQYREVLGELRSIFGGTPFTAEYFYYNNALSVVRELSIKADAAQRTITKKQFLARVNTSAVLFNQWFVERKGKKAHLAALRKEYFTELNVSPYERFFLVEADPGSYLRSDLKDLIFELSRKWSKLSAREPSPFCPYVYVHGVPDVELLALKRELSTEGLKVVDGHDFQGAEFSAHSITQKATHGNGVKIKVLNTLAHVEQTVDALAKTRRIYQFFVGSGYFDYDKPAVRHVKLQVERLSDIKSII
;
A
#
# COMPACT_ATOMS: atom_id res chain seq x y z
N MET A 1 13.26 -12.20 44.82
CA MET A 1 13.14 -11.16 43.77
C MET A 1 12.73 -11.89 42.49
N THR A 2 11.51 -11.75 42.04
CA THR A 2 11.08 -12.28 40.75
C THR A 2 11.82 -11.46 39.67
N ASP A 3 12.66 -12.12 38.95
CA ASP A 3 13.35 -11.53 37.78
C ASP A 3 12.26 -11.12 36.79
N ARG A 4 11.91 -9.84 36.75
CA ARG A 4 11.01 -9.25 35.78
C ARG A 4 11.79 -9.00 34.50
N SER A 5 12.15 -10.08 33.81
CA SER A 5 12.76 -9.97 32.51
C SER A 5 11.78 -9.29 31.56
N ALA A 6 12.21 -8.20 30.91
CA ALA A 6 11.44 -7.51 29.88
C ALA A 6 11.20 -8.39 28.63
N VAL A 7 11.84 -9.56 28.56
CA VAL A 7 11.80 -10.48 27.40
C VAL A 7 10.38 -10.89 27.02
N ASP A 8 9.57 -11.29 27.99
CA ASP A 8 8.21 -11.75 27.72
C ASP A 8 7.32 -10.60 27.20
N THR A 9 7.51 -9.39 27.71
CA THR A 9 6.81 -8.17 27.23
C THR A 9 7.26 -7.84 25.80
N ILE A 10 8.54 -7.87 25.52
CA ILE A 10 9.10 -7.62 24.17
C ILE A 10 8.57 -8.66 23.17
N ARG A 11 8.57 -9.95 23.56
CA ARG A 11 7.97 -11.01 22.73
C ARG A 11 6.49 -10.75 22.43
N GLY A 12 5.73 -10.27 23.42
CA GLY A 12 4.33 -9.89 23.22
C GLY A 12 4.15 -8.83 22.15
N TYR A 13 4.95 -7.77 22.17
CA TYR A 13 4.91 -6.73 21.12
C TYR A 13 5.26 -7.26 19.73
N PHE A 14 6.33 -8.05 19.62
CA PHE A 14 6.68 -8.64 18.32
C PHE A 14 5.59 -9.59 17.82
N TYR A 15 4.96 -10.33 18.71
CA TYR A 15 3.84 -11.20 18.35
C TYR A 15 2.63 -10.39 17.82
N GLN A 16 2.34 -9.23 18.40
CA GLN A 16 1.32 -8.29 17.90
C GLN A 16 1.70 -7.70 16.53
N PHE A 17 2.97 -7.32 16.34
CA PHE A 17 3.45 -6.83 15.06
C PHE A 17 3.35 -7.89 13.95
N ASP A 18 3.72 -9.12 14.24
CA ASP A 18 3.59 -10.23 13.31
C ASP A 18 2.12 -10.51 12.97
N LEU A 19 1.21 -10.42 13.94
CA LEU A 19 -0.23 -10.52 13.70
C LEU A 19 -0.73 -9.40 12.79
N SER A 20 -0.25 -8.17 12.99
CA SER A 20 -0.58 -7.02 12.14
C SER A 20 -0.11 -7.25 10.71
N ILE A 21 1.13 -7.70 10.52
CA ILE A 21 1.69 -8.04 9.21
C ILE A 21 0.85 -9.13 8.53
N LEU A 22 0.57 -10.24 9.22
CA LEU A 22 -0.27 -11.33 8.69
C LEU A 22 -1.66 -10.84 8.30
N SER A 23 -2.27 -9.98 9.13
CA SER A 23 -3.58 -9.42 8.85
C SER A 23 -3.59 -8.61 7.56
N ILE A 24 -2.57 -7.79 7.33
CA ILE A 24 -2.43 -7.01 6.09
C ILE A 24 -2.19 -7.92 4.89
N LEU A 25 -1.26 -8.87 4.99
CA LEU A 25 -0.91 -9.78 3.89
C LEU A 25 -2.10 -10.62 3.43
N ARG A 26 -3.02 -10.98 4.35
CA ARG A 26 -4.21 -11.80 4.11
C ARG A 26 -5.45 -11.03 3.68
N LEU A 27 -5.42 -9.72 3.62
CA LEU A 27 -6.49 -8.92 3.05
C LEU A 27 -6.78 -9.41 1.61
N LYS A 28 -8.06 -9.51 1.26
CA LYS A 28 -8.49 -10.03 -0.06
C LYS A 28 -8.34 -8.97 -1.15
N SER A 29 -8.75 -7.74 -0.85
CA SER A 29 -8.66 -6.62 -1.77
C SER A 29 -7.41 -5.77 -1.51
N PRO A 30 -6.75 -5.23 -2.55
CA PRO A 30 -5.67 -4.25 -2.40
C PRO A 30 -6.09 -2.97 -1.65
N GLU A 31 -7.37 -2.62 -1.70
CA GLU A 31 -7.94 -1.42 -1.06
C GLU A 31 -8.43 -1.68 0.38
N ASP A 32 -8.55 -2.94 0.79
CA ASP A 32 -8.80 -3.27 2.19
C ASP A 32 -7.64 -2.78 3.06
N SER A 33 -7.93 -2.38 4.29
CA SER A 33 -6.95 -1.76 5.17
C SER A 33 -6.92 -2.40 6.55
N VAL A 34 -5.81 -2.19 7.23
CA VAL A 34 -5.63 -2.48 8.65
C VAL A 34 -5.29 -1.19 9.37
N GLU A 35 -5.89 -0.98 10.52
CA GLU A 35 -5.56 0.06 11.48
C GLU A 35 -4.92 -0.59 12.70
N ILE A 36 -3.76 -0.09 13.11
CA ILE A 36 -2.94 -0.66 14.18
C ILE A 36 -3.16 0.14 15.45
N GLU A 37 -3.36 -0.54 16.60
CA GLU A 37 -3.53 0.10 17.90
C GLU A 37 -4.71 1.12 17.92
N CYS A 38 -5.91 0.70 17.53
CA CYS A 38 -7.09 1.58 17.52
C CYS A 38 -8.17 1.15 18.50
N THR A 39 -9.17 0.39 18.07
CA THR A 39 -10.23 -0.13 18.96
C THR A 39 -9.68 -1.26 19.81
N GLU A 40 -8.87 -2.12 19.19
CA GLU A 40 -8.07 -3.18 19.80
C GLU A 40 -6.65 -3.15 19.19
N ASP A 41 -5.83 -4.17 19.37
CA ASP A 41 -4.44 -4.19 18.88
C ASP A 41 -4.36 -4.12 17.34
N VAL A 42 -5.33 -4.75 16.65
CA VAL A 42 -5.39 -4.78 15.18
C VAL A 42 -6.83 -4.70 14.68
N ASP A 43 -7.19 -3.63 14.00
CA ASP A 43 -8.50 -3.46 13.38
C ASP A 43 -8.42 -3.68 11.86
N ILE A 44 -9.11 -4.71 11.37
CA ILE A 44 -9.18 -5.04 9.96
C ILE A 44 -10.43 -4.39 9.36
N ARG A 45 -10.26 -3.58 8.32
CA ARG A 45 -11.34 -2.90 7.59
C ARG A 45 -11.42 -3.41 6.16
N THR A 46 -12.56 -3.99 5.80
CA THR A 46 -12.90 -4.39 4.44
C THR A 46 -14.05 -3.53 3.92
N ALA A 47 -14.43 -3.69 2.66
CA ALA A 47 -15.57 -2.98 2.08
C ALA A 47 -16.91 -3.23 2.80
N THR A 48 -17.06 -4.38 3.47
CA THR A 48 -18.32 -4.82 4.10
C THR A 48 -18.27 -4.87 5.62
N ASP A 49 -17.10 -5.09 6.22
CA ASP A 49 -16.96 -5.40 7.64
C ASP A 49 -15.75 -4.74 8.28
N VAL A 50 -15.86 -4.48 9.57
CA VAL A 50 -14.74 -4.12 10.44
C VAL A 50 -14.58 -5.18 11.53
N THR A 51 -13.36 -5.69 11.72
CA THR A 51 -13.06 -6.66 12.80
C THR A 51 -11.96 -6.10 13.68
N ALA A 52 -12.27 -5.90 14.96
CA ALA A 52 -11.34 -5.47 16.00
C ALA A 52 -10.75 -6.71 16.68
N THR A 53 -9.42 -6.87 16.61
CA THR A 53 -8.72 -8.06 17.12
C THR A 53 -7.81 -7.70 18.28
N GLN A 54 -8.10 -8.23 19.47
CA GLN A 54 -7.19 -8.20 20.61
C GLN A 54 -6.22 -9.38 20.54
N CYS A 55 -4.95 -9.11 20.70
CA CYS A 55 -3.87 -10.10 20.69
C CYS A 55 -3.33 -10.35 22.11
N LYS A 56 -3.12 -11.63 22.47
CA LYS A 56 -2.55 -12.02 23.76
C LYS A 56 -1.47 -13.10 23.55
N TYR A 57 -0.28 -12.86 24.09
CA TYR A 57 0.81 -13.84 24.04
C TYR A 57 1.30 -14.17 25.46
N TYR A 58 1.02 -15.40 25.91
CA TYR A 58 1.34 -15.88 27.24
C TYR A 58 1.95 -17.29 27.22
N ALA A 59 3.14 -17.44 26.62
CA ALA A 59 3.81 -18.71 26.39
C ALA A 59 4.11 -19.53 27.68
N LYS A 60 4.13 -18.87 28.83
CA LYS A 60 4.44 -19.51 30.16
C LYS A 60 3.24 -19.57 31.08
N THR A 61 2.08 -19.09 30.66
CA THR A 61 0.89 -18.96 31.51
C THR A 61 -0.19 -19.91 31.03
N GLU A 62 -0.81 -20.60 31.96
CA GLU A 62 -2.02 -21.37 31.68
C GLU A 62 -3.17 -20.41 31.38
N TYR A 63 -3.97 -20.73 30.37
CA TYR A 63 -5.19 -20.00 30.09
C TYR A 63 -6.18 -20.15 31.22
N ASN A 64 -6.72 -19.03 31.66
CA ASN A 64 -7.92 -18.98 32.43
C ASN A 64 -8.77 -17.75 32.00
N HIS A 65 -10.05 -17.78 32.27
CA HIS A 65 -10.99 -16.77 31.77
C HIS A 65 -10.67 -15.35 32.25
N SER A 66 -9.98 -15.18 33.38
CA SER A 66 -9.61 -13.87 33.92
C SER A 66 -8.61 -13.12 33.02
N VAL A 67 -7.81 -13.84 32.23
CA VAL A 67 -6.75 -13.24 31.40
C VAL A 67 -7.32 -12.41 30.22
N ILE A 68 -8.48 -12.83 29.69
CA ILE A 68 -9.15 -12.12 28.58
C ILE A 68 -10.39 -11.34 29.06
N LYS A 69 -10.69 -11.39 30.34
CA LYS A 69 -11.89 -10.81 30.92
C LYS A 69 -12.02 -9.31 30.65
N ASP A 70 -10.96 -8.55 30.85
CA ASP A 70 -10.98 -7.10 30.66
C ASP A 70 -11.15 -6.75 29.17
N ALA A 71 -10.52 -7.49 28.26
CA ALA A 71 -10.74 -7.33 26.83
C ALA A 71 -12.22 -7.57 26.45
N VAL A 72 -12.81 -8.67 26.94
CA VAL A 72 -14.23 -8.96 26.67
C VAL A 72 -15.13 -7.85 27.24
N LYS A 73 -14.83 -7.31 28.44
CA LYS A 73 -15.58 -6.19 29.01
C LYS A 73 -15.51 -4.93 28.16
N HIS A 74 -14.33 -4.60 27.65
CA HIS A 74 -14.14 -3.47 26.72
C HIS A 74 -14.95 -3.67 25.44
N MET A 75 -14.89 -4.85 24.84
CA MET A 75 -15.65 -5.20 23.64
C MET A 75 -17.17 -5.10 23.87
N VAL A 76 -17.67 -5.56 25.01
CA VAL A 76 -19.10 -5.42 25.41
C VAL A 76 -19.49 -3.95 25.60
N SER A 77 -18.62 -3.14 26.21
CA SER A 77 -18.85 -1.70 26.36
C SER A 77 -18.88 -0.98 24.98
N HIS A 78 -17.96 -1.33 24.07
CA HIS A 78 -17.97 -0.84 22.71
C HIS A 78 -19.24 -1.29 21.96
N PHE A 79 -19.65 -2.56 22.11
CA PHE A 79 -20.88 -3.07 21.53
C PHE A 79 -22.11 -2.26 22.00
N LYS A 80 -22.20 -1.93 23.31
CA LYS A 80 -23.26 -1.05 23.81
C LYS A 80 -23.25 0.33 23.11
N ALA A 81 -22.07 0.90 22.89
CA ALA A 81 -21.94 2.17 22.17
C ALA A 81 -22.45 2.05 20.72
N THR A 82 -22.28 0.89 20.07
CA THR A 82 -22.83 0.65 18.71
C THR A 82 -24.37 0.59 18.72
N LEU A 83 -24.98 0.00 19.74
CA LEU A 83 -26.45 -0.06 19.88
C LEU A 83 -27.05 1.34 20.05
N THR A 84 -26.31 2.27 20.63
CA THR A 84 -26.75 3.66 20.86
C THR A 84 -26.33 4.62 19.75
N GLY A 85 -25.72 4.11 18.65
CA GLY A 85 -25.26 4.92 17.53
C GLY A 85 -24.01 5.77 17.81
N LYS A 86 -23.33 5.56 18.94
CA LYS A 86 -22.12 6.29 19.34
C LYS A 86 -20.83 5.72 18.72
N SER A 87 -20.88 4.51 18.19
CA SER A 87 -19.75 3.82 17.56
C SER A 87 -20.21 3.02 16.36
N ILE A 88 -19.27 2.69 15.48
CA ILE A 88 -19.53 1.83 14.29
C ILE A 88 -19.68 0.37 14.72
N LYS A 89 -20.46 -0.40 13.97
CA LYS A 89 -20.60 -1.84 14.20
C LYS A 89 -19.32 -2.54 13.76
N VAL A 90 -18.81 -3.42 14.65
CA VAL A 90 -17.61 -4.23 14.39
C VAL A 90 -17.84 -5.68 14.81
N ASN A 91 -17.06 -6.58 14.22
CA ASN A 91 -16.85 -7.92 14.76
C ASN A 91 -15.68 -7.87 15.73
N TYR A 92 -15.70 -8.75 16.72
CA TYR A 92 -14.68 -8.81 17.77
C TYR A 92 -13.92 -10.13 17.68
N ALA A 93 -12.62 -10.07 17.80
CA ALA A 93 -11.77 -11.25 17.84
C ALA A 93 -10.78 -11.17 19.00
N ILE A 94 -10.59 -12.26 19.70
CA ILE A 94 -9.49 -12.43 20.66
C ILE A 94 -8.64 -13.56 20.12
N LYS A 95 -7.37 -13.30 19.90
CA LYS A 95 -6.37 -14.31 19.50
C LYS A 95 -5.29 -14.40 20.57
N GLY A 96 -5.12 -15.59 21.15
CA GLY A 96 -4.16 -15.78 22.21
C GLY A 96 -3.43 -17.11 22.16
N HIS A 97 -2.12 -17.06 22.46
CA HIS A 97 -1.30 -18.25 22.69
C HIS A 97 -1.03 -18.41 24.18
N TYR A 98 -1.26 -19.63 24.69
CA TYR A 98 -1.10 -19.99 26.10
C TYR A 98 -0.38 -21.31 26.22
N ALA A 99 0.33 -21.54 27.35
CA ALA A 99 1.07 -22.76 27.60
C ALA A 99 0.14 -23.99 27.72
N SER A 100 -1.05 -23.82 28.30
CA SER A 100 -2.04 -24.90 28.56
C SER A 100 -3.40 -24.27 28.91
N GLY A 101 -4.42 -25.09 29.20
CA GLY A 101 -5.71 -24.65 29.68
C GLY A 101 -6.72 -24.24 28.63
N GLN A 102 -6.40 -24.43 27.34
CA GLN A 102 -7.25 -24.06 26.22
C GLN A 102 -8.58 -24.85 26.20
N GLU A 103 -8.57 -26.06 26.73
CA GLU A 103 -9.72 -26.95 26.86
C GLU A 103 -10.87 -26.34 27.68
N LYS A 104 -10.60 -25.33 28.53
CA LYS A 104 -11.61 -24.60 29.33
C LYS A 104 -12.62 -23.85 28.48
N LEU A 105 -12.37 -23.67 27.19
CA LEU A 105 -13.29 -23.04 26.21
C LEU A 105 -13.87 -24.04 25.20
N ASP A 106 -13.54 -25.33 25.24
CA ASP A 106 -14.03 -26.31 24.29
C ASP A 106 -15.58 -26.49 24.32
N GLY A 107 -16.23 -26.14 25.43
CA GLY A 107 -17.70 -26.11 25.55
C GLY A 107 -18.39 -24.92 24.88
N GLY A 108 -17.59 -23.99 24.30
CA GLY A 108 -18.10 -22.75 23.71
C GLY A 108 -18.47 -21.69 24.77
N VAL A 109 -18.90 -20.53 24.29
CA VAL A 109 -19.31 -19.39 25.13
C VAL A 109 -20.76 -19.05 24.81
N ASP A 110 -21.66 -19.40 25.72
CA ASP A 110 -23.04 -18.94 25.73
C ASP A 110 -23.24 -17.71 26.61
N VAL A 111 -24.46 -17.17 26.69
CA VAL A 111 -24.80 -16.00 27.50
C VAL A 111 -24.54 -16.24 28.97
N SER A 112 -24.84 -17.45 29.48
CA SER A 112 -24.62 -17.82 30.88
C SER A 112 -23.13 -17.84 31.22
N PHE A 113 -22.34 -18.47 30.37
CA PHE A 113 -20.89 -18.50 30.48
C PHE A 113 -20.28 -17.09 30.41
N LEU A 114 -20.72 -16.28 29.43
CA LEU A 114 -20.27 -14.89 29.25
C LEU A 114 -20.51 -14.07 30.54
N LYS A 115 -21.73 -14.12 31.09
CA LYS A 115 -22.10 -13.42 32.34
C LYS A 115 -21.24 -13.87 33.49
N LYS A 116 -21.12 -15.19 33.70
CA LYS A 116 -20.44 -15.79 34.85
C LYS A 116 -18.93 -15.51 34.81
N HIS A 117 -18.28 -15.72 33.68
CA HIS A 117 -16.81 -15.75 33.62
C HIS A 117 -16.20 -14.41 33.17
N PHE A 118 -16.91 -13.63 32.37
CA PHE A 118 -16.35 -12.40 31.82
C PHE A 118 -17.01 -11.12 32.33
N LEU A 119 -18.32 -11.12 32.61
CA LEU A 119 -19.03 -9.90 32.97
C LEU A 119 -19.30 -9.72 34.45
N THR A 120 -19.08 -10.75 35.27
CA THR A 120 -19.18 -10.64 36.73
C THR A 120 -17.83 -10.35 37.34
N TYR A 121 -17.71 -9.30 38.13
CA TYR A 121 -16.47 -8.91 38.80
C TYR A 121 -16.72 -8.44 40.22
N SER A 122 -15.66 -8.35 41.03
CA SER A 122 -15.76 -7.90 42.42
C SER A 122 -15.00 -6.60 42.59
N GLU A 123 -15.60 -5.65 43.28
CA GLU A 123 -15.02 -4.38 43.65
C GLU A 123 -14.92 -4.27 45.18
N GLY A 124 -13.86 -3.60 45.69
CA GLY A 124 -13.59 -3.46 47.12
C GLY A 124 -12.73 -4.58 47.72
N LYS A 125 -12.33 -4.40 48.98
CA LYS A 125 -11.49 -5.36 49.75
C LYS A 125 -12.18 -5.78 51.05
N GLY A 126 -11.94 -7.02 51.48
CA GLY A 126 -12.47 -7.54 52.74
C GLY A 126 -13.98 -7.52 52.80
N ALA A 127 -14.54 -7.03 53.94
CA ALA A 127 -15.98 -6.96 54.15
C ALA A 127 -16.74 -5.98 53.24
N ALA A 128 -16.03 -5.07 52.59
CA ALA A 128 -16.58 -4.12 51.60
C ALA A 128 -16.60 -4.67 50.15
N ARG A 129 -16.34 -5.95 49.96
CA ARG A 129 -16.35 -6.58 48.63
C ARG A 129 -17.77 -6.70 48.10
N VAL A 130 -18.05 -6.02 46.98
CA VAL A 130 -19.34 -6.08 46.28
C VAL A 130 -19.14 -6.80 44.95
N VAL A 131 -20.06 -7.73 44.63
CA VAL A 131 -20.10 -8.39 43.32
C VAL A 131 -20.93 -7.53 42.37
N ARG A 132 -20.37 -7.19 41.24
CA ARG A 132 -21.01 -6.38 40.20
C ARG A 132 -21.15 -7.16 38.88
N SER A 133 -22.13 -6.77 38.09
CA SER A 133 -22.45 -7.36 36.80
C SER A 133 -22.36 -6.29 35.71
N HIS A 134 -21.31 -6.32 34.89
CA HIS A 134 -21.03 -5.32 33.87
C HIS A 134 -22.17 -5.14 32.84
N HIS A 135 -22.83 -6.25 32.42
CA HIS A 135 -23.95 -6.17 31.49
C HIS A 135 -25.16 -5.45 32.12
N THR A 136 -25.39 -5.62 33.42
CA THR A 136 -26.47 -4.92 34.14
C THR A 136 -26.18 -3.42 34.25
N GLU A 137 -24.91 -3.05 34.51
CA GLU A 137 -24.46 -1.66 34.55
C GLU A 137 -24.63 -0.95 33.20
N LEU A 138 -24.43 -1.69 32.11
CA LEU A 138 -24.63 -1.19 30.74
C LEU A 138 -26.10 -1.25 30.27
N GLY A 139 -27.00 -1.86 31.06
CA GLY A 139 -28.39 -2.08 30.67
C GLY A 139 -28.52 -2.94 29.41
N LEU A 140 -27.77 -4.04 29.33
CA LEU A 140 -27.83 -5.02 28.24
C LEU A 140 -28.71 -6.19 28.61
N SER A 141 -29.65 -6.55 27.74
CA SER A 141 -30.49 -7.73 27.82
C SER A 141 -29.76 -9.00 27.35
N ASP A 142 -30.35 -10.17 27.63
CA ASP A 142 -29.82 -11.45 27.14
C ASP A 142 -29.81 -11.51 25.61
N ALA A 143 -30.82 -10.95 24.95
CA ALA A 143 -30.88 -10.85 23.50
C ALA A 143 -29.75 -9.97 22.92
N ASP A 144 -29.38 -8.88 23.61
CA ASP A 144 -28.22 -8.05 23.24
C ASP A 144 -26.91 -8.84 23.36
N LEU A 145 -26.78 -9.64 24.43
CA LEU A 145 -25.60 -10.48 24.65
C LEU A 145 -25.50 -11.63 23.61
N GLU A 146 -26.65 -12.21 23.21
CA GLU A 146 -26.67 -13.18 22.10
C GLU A 146 -26.18 -12.54 20.79
N GLU A 147 -26.63 -11.32 20.48
CA GLU A 147 -26.17 -10.59 19.29
C GLU A 147 -24.69 -10.23 19.38
N PHE A 148 -24.18 -9.87 20.54
CA PHE A 148 -22.76 -9.68 20.79
C PHE A 148 -21.95 -10.97 20.53
N LEU A 149 -22.43 -12.12 21.06
CA LEU A 149 -21.75 -13.41 20.87
C LEU A 149 -21.68 -13.85 19.42
N LYS A 150 -22.67 -13.53 18.58
CA LYS A 150 -22.60 -13.77 17.13
C LYS A 150 -21.44 -13.03 16.45
N ARG A 151 -20.96 -11.96 17.06
CA ARG A 151 -19.86 -11.12 16.55
C ARG A 151 -18.53 -11.39 17.23
N LEU A 152 -18.51 -12.22 18.29
CA LEU A 152 -17.31 -12.51 19.06
C LEU A 152 -16.68 -13.83 18.63
N THR A 153 -15.40 -13.79 18.30
CA THR A 153 -14.57 -14.98 18.07
C THR A 153 -13.45 -15.02 19.11
N ILE A 154 -13.30 -16.14 19.81
CA ILE A 154 -12.22 -16.34 20.77
C ILE A 154 -11.38 -17.53 20.33
N ASP A 155 -10.13 -17.28 19.94
CA ASP A 155 -9.12 -18.28 19.60
C ASP A 155 -8.00 -18.24 20.66
N VAL A 156 -8.04 -19.20 21.58
CA VAL A 156 -6.99 -19.39 22.61
C VAL A 156 -5.97 -20.47 22.23
N LYS A 157 -6.09 -21.02 21.01
CA LYS A 157 -5.19 -22.01 20.42
C LYS A 157 -4.33 -21.41 19.29
N ALA A 158 -4.17 -20.07 19.31
CA ALA A 158 -3.35 -19.37 18.34
C ALA A 158 -1.92 -19.93 18.30
N LYS A 159 -1.27 -19.81 17.17
CA LYS A 159 0.10 -20.30 16.96
C LYS A 159 1.09 -19.68 17.94
N ASP A 160 2.15 -20.43 18.27
CA ASP A 160 3.23 -19.88 19.08
C ASP A 160 4.04 -18.83 18.30
N PHE A 161 4.96 -18.16 19.00
CA PHE A 161 5.78 -17.09 18.44
C PHE A 161 6.55 -17.50 17.18
N ASP A 162 7.22 -18.66 17.23
CA ASP A 162 8.04 -19.13 16.11
C ASP A 162 7.19 -19.65 14.94
N GLN A 163 6.04 -20.24 15.24
CA GLN A 163 5.09 -20.69 14.22
C GLN A 163 4.46 -19.48 13.48
N GLN A 164 4.06 -18.43 14.21
CA GLN A 164 3.50 -17.22 13.63
C GLN A 164 4.55 -16.50 12.76
N TYR A 165 5.77 -16.37 13.24
CA TYR A 165 6.88 -15.80 12.48
C TYR A 165 7.12 -16.55 11.17
N ARG A 166 7.19 -17.91 11.21
CA ARG A 166 7.32 -18.72 9.99
C ARG A 166 6.17 -18.53 9.00
N GLU A 167 4.97 -18.30 9.52
CA GLU A 167 3.81 -18.01 8.69
C GLU A 167 3.92 -16.65 7.99
N VAL A 168 4.40 -15.61 8.69
CA VAL A 168 4.72 -14.31 8.06
C VAL A 168 5.70 -14.48 6.91
N LEU A 169 6.81 -15.20 7.14
CA LEU A 169 7.80 -15.44 6.10
C LEU A 169 7.22 -16.22 4.90
N GLY A 170 6.34 -17.19 5.17
CA GLY A 170 5.63 -17.94 4.13
C GLY A 170 4.73 -17.06 3.26
N GLU A 171 3.94 -16.19 3.86
CA GLU A 171 3.06 -15.24 3.17
C GLU A 171 3.87 -14.21 2.33
N LEU A 172 4.94 -13.66 2.91
CA LEU A 172 5.84 -12.74 2.19
C LEU A 172 6.45 -13.40 0.94
N ARG A 173 6.88 -14.66 1.06
CA ARG A 173 7.40 -15.41 -0.09
C ARG A 173 6.33 -15.71 -1.13
N SER A 174 5.12 -16.02 -0.70
CA SER A 174 4.00 -16.26 -1.60
C SER A 174 3.67 -15.03 -2.45
N ILE A 175 3.76 -13.84 -1.85
CA ILE A 175 3.39 -12.58 -2.51
C ILE A 175 4.54 -12.03 -3.36
N PHE A 176 5.75 -11.99 -2.83
CA PHE A 176 6.89 -11.34 -3.49
C PHE A 176 7.82 -12.31 -4.22
N GLY A 177 7.69 -13.60 -3.98
CA GLY A 177 8.65 -14.60 -4.48
C GLY A 177 9.98 -14.56 -3.69
N GLY A 178 11.02 -15.06 -4.34
CA GLY A 178 12.37 -15.05 -3.78
C GLY A 178 12.70 -16.23 -2.87
N THR A 179 13.86 -16.15 -2.23
CA THR A 179 14.41 -17.19 -1.35
C THR A 179 13.92 -17.02 0.08
N PRO A 180 14.06 -18.03 0.97
CA PRO A 180 13.85 -17.85 2.41
C PRO A 180 14.69 -16.70 2.99
N PHE A 181 15.93 -16.56 2.54
CA PHE A 181 16.83 -15.47 2.93
C PHE A 181 16.24 -14.10 2.59
N THR A 182 15.71 -13.92 1.38
CA THR A 182 15.10 -12.64 0.96
C THR A 182 13.85 -12.31 1.79
N ALA A 183 13.03 -13.32 2.10
CA ALA A 183 11.85 -13.11 2.92
C ALA A 183 12.20 -12.67 4.34
N GLU A 184 13.21 -13.32 4.95
CA GLU A 184 13.64 -13.08 6.32
C GLU A 184 14.41 -11.76 6.45
N TYR A 185 15.45 -11.56 5.63
CA TYR A 185 16.39 -10.45 5.83
C TYR A 185 16.02 -9.18 5.08
N PHE A 186 15.07 -9.24 4.14
CA PHE A 186 14.64 -8.07 3.40
C PHE A 186 13.16 -7.76 3.62
N TYR A 187 12.25 -8.61 3.16
CA TYR A 187 10.81 -8.29 3.21
C TYR A 187 10.27 -8.19 4.64
N TYR A 188 10.67 -9.11 5.52
CA TYR A 188 10.21 -9.09 6.92
C TYR A 188 10.71 -7.85 7.67
N ASN A 189 11.98 -7.48 7.51
CA ASN A 189 12.53 -6.29 8.16
C ASN A 189 11.85 -5.00 7.66
N ASN A 190 11.53 -4.92 6.37
CA ASN A 190 10.78 -3.80 5.82
C ASN A 190 9.34 -3.79 6.35
N ALA A 191 8.66 -4.94 6.38
CA ALA A 191 7.31 -5.08 6.93
C ALA A 191 7.26 -4.64 8.40
N LEU A 192 8.21 -5.11 9.21
CA LEU A 192 8.35 -4.75 10.61
C LEU A 192 8.59 -3.23 10.79
N SER A 193 9.43 -2.64 9.95
CA SER A 193 9.68 -1.19 9.94
C SER A 193 8.40 -0.39 9.66
N VAL A 194 7.59 -0.83 8.71
CA VAL A 194 6.30 -0.19 8.37
C VAL A 194 5.33 -0.28 9.57
N VAL A 195 5.15 -1.45 10.16
CA VAL A 195 4.25 -1.64 11.32
C VAL A 195 4.73 -0.81 12.50
N ARG A 196 6.04 -0.85 12.82
CA ARG A 196 6.63 -0.03 13.89
C ARG A 196 6.36 1.46 13.69
N GLU A 197 6.53 1.97 12.48
CA GLU A 197 6.28 3.39 12.17
C GLU A 197 4.81 3.76 12.40
N LEU A 198 3.88 2.90 11.97
CA LEU A 198 2.46 3.14 12.15
C LEU A 198 2.04 3.08 13.61
N SER A 199 2.52 2.10 14.37
CA SER A 199 2.12 1.90 15.77
C SER A 199 2.51 3.04 16.72
N ILE A 200 3.49 3.87 16.34
CA ILE A 200 3.93 5.02 17.15
C ILE A 200 3.27 6.36 16.75
N LYS A 201 2.38 6.38 15.75
CA LYS A 201 1.67 7.60 15.37
C LYS A 201 0.63 7.97 16.44
N ALA A 202 0.58 9.23 16.83
CA ALA A 202 -0.41 9.72 17.81
C ALA A 202 -1.84 9.72 17.24
N ASP A 203 -1.99 10.09 15.96
CA ASP A 203 -3.28 10.13 15.28
C ASP A 203 -3.67 8.75 14.74
N ALA A 204 -4.86 8.27 15.13
CA ALA A 204 -5.42 7.01 14.69
C ALA A 204 -5.56 6.91 13.16
N ALA A 205 -5.95 7.99 12.49
CA ALA A 205 -6.07 8.02 11.04
C ALA A 205 -4.74 7.74 10.32
N GLN A 206 -3.61 8.11 10.95
CA GLN A 206 -2.26 7.88 10.43
C GLN A 206 -1.74 6.45 10.70
N ARG A 207 -2.46 5.65 11.49
CA ARG A 207 -2.14 4.25 11.79
C ARG A 207 -2.80 3.25 10.83
N THR A 208 -3.55 3.76 9.85
CA THR A 208 -4.24 2.96 8.83
C THR A 208 -3.38 2.79 7.58
N ILE A 209 -3.33 1.58 7.06
CA ILE A 209 -2.62 1.27 5.80
C ILE A 209 -3.41 0.27 4.96
N THR A 210 -3.52 0.52 3.64
CA THR A 210 -4.10 -0.46 2.73
C THR A 210 -3.08 -1.55 2.37
N LYS A 211 -3.58 -2.72 1.95
CA LYS A 211 -2.71 -3.80 1.45
C LYS A 211 -1.77 -3.29 0.35
N LYS A 212 -2.31 -2.55 -0.62
CA LYS A 212 -1.54 -1.97 -1.73
C LYS A 212 -0.39 -1.08 -1.25
N GLN A 213 -0.68 -0.16 -0.32
CA GLN A 213 0.34 0.73 0.25
C GLN A 213 1.40 -0.04 1.03
N PHE A 214 0.99 -1.03 1.82
CA PHE A 214 1.90 -1.88 2.59
C PHE A 214 2.86 -2.65 1.68
N LEU A 215 2.33 -3.34 0.66
CA LEU A 215 3.14 -4.12 -0.28
C LEU A 215 4.14 -3.22 -1.04
N ALA A 216 3.73 -2.02 -1.44
CA ALA A 216 4.62 -1.05 -2.09
C ALA A 216 5.76 -0.59 -1.16
N ARG A 217 5.47 -0.38 0.12
CA ARG A 217 6.49 0.01 1.13
C ARG A 217 7.42 -1.14 1.52
N VAL A 218 6.96 -2.37 1.47
CA VAL A 218 7.76 -3.57 1.79
C VAL A 218 8.69 -3.92 0.64
N ASN A 219 8.23 -3.86 -0.61
CA ASN A 219 9.05 -4.21 -1.77
C ASN A 219 9.79 -3.01 -2.36
N THR A 220 10.86 -2.61 -1.71
CA THR A 220 11.78 -1.57 -2.19
C THR A 220 13.02 -2.14 -2.89
N SER A 221 12.97 -3.37 -3.35
CA SER A 221 14.13 -4.10 -3.91
C SER A 221 14.79 -3.38 -5.10
N ALA A 222 13.99 -2.81 -6.00
CA ALA A 222 14.51 -2.08 -7.15
C ALA A 222 15.29 -0.82 -6.74
N VAL A 223 14.74 -0.06 -5.76
CA VAL A 223 15.40 1.14 -5.23
C VAL A 223 16.72 0.78 -4.55
N LEU A 224 16.73 -0.23 -3.70
CA LEU A 224 17.92 -0.69 -2.99
C LEU A 224 19.00 -1.19 -3.97
N PHE A 225 18.60 -1.98 -4.98
CA PHE A 225 19.52 -2.44 -6.01
C PHE A 225 20.16 -1.27 -6.76
N ASN A 226 19.37 -0.29 -7.18
CA ASN A 226 19.87 0.89 -7.87
C ASN A 226 20.86 1.68 -7.04
N GLN A 227 20.57 1.91 -5.74
CA GLN A 227 21.48 2.59 -4.82
C GLN A 227 22.80 1.82 -4.67
N TRP A 228 22.76 0.52 -4.42
CA TRP A 228 23.97 -0.30 -4.30
C TRP A 228 24.77 -0.37 -5.61
N PHE A 229 24.09 -0.41 -6.75
CA PHE A 229 24.77 -0.37 -8.04
C PHE A 229 25.52 0.95 -8.22
N VAL A 230 24.89 2.07 -7.89
CA VAL A 230 25.51 3.41 -7.96
C VAL A 230 26.70 3.51 -6.99
N GLU A 231 26.55 3.05 -5.75
CA GLU A 231 27.64 3.05 -4.76
C GLU A 231 28.85 2.23 -5.20
N ARG A 232 28.62 1.06 -5.83
CA ARG A 232 29.69 0.12 -6.18
C ARG A 232 30.30 0.34 -7.58
N LYS A 233 29.51 0.79 -8.55
CA LYS A 233 29.90 0.91 -9.97
C LYS A 233 29.93 2.34 -10.47
N GLY A 234 29.35 3.26 -9.73
CA GLY A 234 29.21 4.66 -10.09
C GLY A 234 27.98 4.93 -10.97
N LYS A 235 27.49 6.16 -10.88
CA LYS A 235 26.27 6.63 -11.56
C LYS A 235 26.34 6.46 -13.09
N LYS A 236 27.48 6.80 -13.70
CA LYS A 236 27.66 6.68 -15.16
C LYS A 236 27.46 5.24 -15.66
N ALA A 237 28.00 4.26 -14.92
CA ALA A 237 27.84 2.85 -15.25
C ALA A 237 26.40 2.38 -15.07
N HIS A 238 25.69 2.88 -14.02
CA HIS A 238 24.29 2.58 -13.79
C HIS A 238 23.40 3.09 -14.95
N LEU A 239 23.53 4.36 -15.33
CA LEU A 239 22.77 4.94 -16.45
C LEU A 239 23.06 4.22 -17.77
N ALA A 240 24.30 3.83 -18.01
CA ALA A 240 24.67 3.04 -19.18
C ALA A 240 24.04 1.64 -19.18
N ALA A 241 23.94 0.99 -18.01
CA ALA A 241 23.27 -0.30 -17.87
C ALA A 241 21.76 -0.18 -18.17
N LEU A 242 21.08 0.83 -17.61
CA LEU A 242 19.66 1.09 -17.89
C LEU A 242 19.43 1.38 -19.37
N ARG A 243 20.30 2.18 -19.99
CA ARG A 243 20.23 2.42 -21.43
C ARG A 243 20.35 1.14 -22.25
N LYS A 244 21.33 0.29 -21.92
CA LYS A 244 21.55 -0.98 -22.60
C LYS A 244 20.36 -1.92 -22.47
N GLU A 245 19.72 -1.95 -21.30
CA GLU A 245 18.62 -2.86 -21.01
C GLU A 245 17.30 -2.43 -21.69
N TYR A 246 16.98 -1.13 -21.67
CA TYR A 246 15.66 -0.65 -22.07
C TYR A 246 15.60 0.16 -23.36
N PHE A 247 16.71 0.72 -23.83
CA PHE A 247 16.74 1.71 -24.93
C PHE A 247 17.68 1.36 -26.09
N THR A 248 18.13 0.11 -26.17
CA THR A 248 18.93 -0.38 -27.31
C THR A 248 18.10 -0.94 -28.45
N GLU A 249 16.82 -1.20 -28.23
CA GLU A 249 15.93 -1.68 -29.28
C GLU A 249 15.71 -0.60 -30.36
N LEU A 250 15.54 -1.07 -31.60
CA LEU A 250 15.24 -0.18 -32.71
C LEU A 250 13.98 0.65 -32.45
N ASN A 251 14.04 1.94 -32.75
CA ASN A 251 12.89 2.84 -32.70
C ASN A 251 12.01 2.61 -33.92
N VAL A 252 11.14 1.60 -33.85
CA VAL A 252 10.25 1.16 -34.91
C VAL A 252 8.81 1.08 -34.48
N SER A 253 7.89 1.29 -35.43
CA SER A 253 6.48 0.93 -35.28
C SER A 253 6.34 -0.62 -35.21
N PRO A 254 5.30 -1.19 -34.53
CA PRO A 254 4.09 -0.52 -34.10
C PRO A 254 4.03 -0.07 -32.64
N TYR A 255 5.14 0.03 -31.96
CA TYR A 255 5.16 0.37 -30.52
C TYR A 255 4.74 1.83 -30.28
N GLU A 256 3.74 2.02 -29.40
CA GLU A 256 3.40 3.32 -28.82
C GLU A 256 4.15 3.50 -27.51
N ARG A 257 4.89 4.60 -27.36
CA ARG A 257 5.78 4.85 -26.23
C ARG A 257 5.31 6.03 -25.41
N PHE A 258 5.20 5.79 -24.11
CA PHE A 258 4.81 6.76 -23.11
C PHE A 258 6.02 7.04 -22.20
N PHE A 259 6.39 8.29 -22.08
CA PHE A 259 7.45 8.76 -21.19
C PHE A 259 6.81 9.57 -20.07
N LEU A 260 6.74 9.00 -18.88
CA LEU A 260 6.22 9.63 -17.68
C LEU A 260 7.42 10.12 -16.88
N VAL A 261 7.55 11.43 -16.72
CA VAL A 261 8.72 12.09 -16.13
C VAL A 261 8.30 12.81 -14.87
N GLU A 262 8.93 12.50 -13.74
CA GLU A 262 8.75 13.26 -12.50
C GLU A 262 9.67 14.48 -12.52
N ALA A 263 9.06 15.64 -12.32
CA ALA A 263 9.77 16.90 -12.07
C ALA A 263 9.66 17.21 -10.58
N ASP A 264 10.78 17.21 -9.87
CA ASP A 264 10.82 17.60 -8.46
C ASP A 264 10.47 19.10 -8.34
N PRO A 265 9.34 19.45 -7.67
CA PRO A 265 8.86 20.84 -7.56
C PRO A 265 9.89 21.81 -6.98
N GLY A 266 10.84 21.31 -6.19
CA GLY A 266 11.88 22.11 -5.52
C GLY A 266 13.14 22.35 -6.35
N SER A 267 13.37 21.59 -7.42
CA SER A 267 14.68 21.56 -8.09
C SER A 267 14.65 21.55 -9.62
N TYR A 268 13.51 21.37 -10.27
CA TYR A 268 13.48 21.38 -11.74
C TYR A 268 13.57 22.79 -12.33
N LEU A 269 14.24 22.90 -13.49
CA LEU A 269 14.20 24.08 -14.32
C LEU A 269 13.33 23.78 -15.57
N ARG A 270 12.47 24.73 -15.95
CA ARG A 270 11.64 24.62 -17.17
C ARG A 270 12.49 24.38 -18.41
N SER A 271 13.66 25.01 -18.49
CA SER A 271 14.63 24.79 -19.57
C SER A 271 15.04 23.33 -19.69
N ASP A 272 15.28 22.64 -18.57
CA ASP A 272 15.71 21.24 -18.56
C ASP A 272 14.59 20.30 -19.03
N LEU A 273 13.34 20.57 -18.60
CA LEU A 273 12.15 19.86 -19.09
C LEU A 273 11.96 20.08 -20.60
N LYS A 274 12.05 21.32 -21.05
CA LYS A 274 11.94 21.67 -22.45
C LYS A 274 12.98 20.91 -23.29
N ASP A 275 14.23 20.98 -22.90
CA ASP A 275 15.32 20.26 -23.57
C ASP A 275 15.14 18.75 -23.58
N LEU A 276 14.61 18.16 -22.47
CA LEU A 276 14.30 16.74 -22.43
C LEU A 276 13.18 16.38 -23.41
N ILE A 277 12.13 17.19 -23.49
CA ILE A 277 11.02 16.98 -24.42
C ILE A 277 11.48 17.08 -25.89
N PHE A 278 12.35 18.04 -26.21
CA PHE A 278 12.97 18.10 -27.55
C PHE A 278 13.77 16.85 -27.86
N GLU A 279 14.55 16.37 -26.88
CA GLU A 279 15.37 15.15 -27.05
C GLU A 279 14.48 13.91 -27.25
N LEU A 280 13.42 13.77 -26.46
CA LEU A 280 12.41 12.70 -26.61
C LEU A 280 11.75 12.76 -27.99
N SER A 281 11.31 13.95 -28.41
CA SER A 281 10.72 14.15 -29.72
C SER A 281 11.70 13.76 -30.83
N ARG A 282 12.96 14.18 -30.74
CA ARG A 282 14.00 13.91 -31.76
C ARG A 282 14.34 12.42 -31.87
N LYS A 283 14.51 11.73 -30.73
CA LYS A 283 14.92 10.33 -30.69
C LYS A 283 13.76 9.36 -30.94
N TRP A 284 12.56 9.71 -30.49
CA TRP A 284 11.45 8.78 -30.40
C TRP A 284 10.27 9.13 -31.33
N SER A 285 10.45 10.03 -32.31
CA SER A 285 9.52 10.24 -33.41
C SER A 285 10.12 9.88 -34.75
N LYS A 286 9.28 9.47 -35.69
CA LYS A 286 9.65 9.17 -37.06
C LYS A 286 8.51 9.56 -38.01
N LEU A 287 8.65 10.73 -38.63
CA LEU A 287 7.63 11.38 -39.46
C LEU A 287 8.02 11.51 -40.93
N SER A 288 9.06 10.79 -41.36
CA SER A 288 9.47 10.82 -42.76
C SER A 288 8.34 10.40 -43.70
N ALA A 289 8.18 11.05 -44.83
CA ALA A 289 7.20 10.66 -45.84
C ALA A 289 7.41 9.22 -46.35
N ARG A 290 8.63 8.68 -46.19
CA ARG A 290 8.97 7.29 -46.54
C ARG A 290 8.68 6.28 -45.41
N GLU A 291 8.29 6.75 -44.20
CA GLU A 291 7.97 5.86 -43.10
C GLU A 291 6.55 5.30 -43.26
N PRO A 292 6.40 3.98 -43.45
CA PRO A 292 5.08 3.39 -43.69
C PRO A 292 4.15 3.50 -42.49
N SER A 293 4.69 3.66 -41.28
CA SER A 293 3.92 3.78 -40.03
C SER A 293 4.50 4.89 -39.17
N PRO A 294 4.28 6.17 -39.51
CA PRO A 294 4.79 7.29 -38.73
C PRO A 294 4.26 7.26 -37.28
N PHE A 295 5.10 7.70 -36.36
CA PHE A 295 4.78 7.72 -34.91
C PHE A 295 5.50 8.85 -34.18
N CYS A 296 5.00 9.23 -33.02
CA CYS A 296 5.66 10.13 -32.07
C CYS A 296 5.35 9.70 -30.63
N PRO A 297 6.18 10.09 -29.64
CA PRO A 297 5.98 9.69 -28.25
C PRO A 297 4.87 10.47 -27.58
N TYR A 298 4.32 9.86 -26.53
CA TYR A 298 3.48 10.50 -25.52
C TYR A 298 4.34 10.88 -24.33
N VAL A 299 4.13 12.07 -23.76
CA VAL A 299 4.85 12.56 -22.59
C VAL A 299 3.86 13.04 -21.54
N TYR A 300 4.08 12.64 -20.30
CA TYR A 300 3.42 13.18 -19.13
C TYR A 300 4.48 13.68 -18.15
N VAL A 301 4.26 14.88 -17.58
CA VAL A 301 5.17 15.46 -16.59
C VAL A 301 4.45 15.48 -15.24
N HIS A 302 4.95 14.69 -14.29
CA HIS A 302 4.43 14.61 -12.94
C HIS A 302 5.05 15.68 -12.05
N GLY A 303 4.26 16.23 -11.10
CA GLY A 303 4.73 17.21 -10.11
C GLY A 303 4.79 18.66 -10.63
N VAL A 304 4.32 18.93 -11.86
CA VAL A 304 4.28 20.27 -12.44
C VAL A 304 2.87 20.86 -12.36
N PRO A 305 2.68 22.07 -11.83
CA PRO A 305 1.40 22.75 -11.84
C PRO A 305 0.85 23.01 -13.25
N ASP A 306 -0.46 23.04 -13.43
CA ASP A 306 -1.11 23.24 -14.75
C ASP A 306 -0.65 24.52 -15.44
N VAL A 307 -0.50 25.61 -14.69
CA VAL A 307 -0.01 26.91 -15.22
C VAL A 307 1.38 26.78 -15.80
N GLU A 308 2.25 26.04 -15.13
CA GLU A 308 3.62 25.79 -15.58
C GLU A 308 3.66 24.85 -16.79
N LEU A 309 2.83 23.80 -16.78
CA LEU A 309 2.69 22.91 -17.94
C LEU A 309 2.19 23.66 -19.18
N LEU A 310 1.26 24.60 -19.00
CA LEU A 310 0.77 25.45 -20.07
C LEU A 310 1.88 26.38 -20.62
N ALA A 311 2.69 26.97 -19.71
CA ALA A 311 3.83 27.81 -20.12
C ALA A 311 4.86 26.99 -20.91
N LEU A 312 5.18 25.78 -20.44
CA LEU A 312 6.06 24.84 -21.14
C LEU A 312 5.57 24.51 -22.55
N LYS A 313 4.27 24.20 -22.70
CA LYS A 313 3.67 23.92 -24.03
C LYS A 313 3.77 25.13 -24.98
N ARG A 314 3.56 26.34 -24.46
CA ARG A 314 3.71 27.59 -25.26
C ARG A 314 5.14 27.77 -25.74
N GLU A 315 6.15 27.56 -24.87
CA GLU A 315 7.54 27.64 -25.25
C GLU A 315 7.91 26.61 -26.31
N LEU A 316 7.52 25.33 -26.11
CA LEU A 316 7.71 24.26 -27.09
C LEU A 316 7.12 24.63 -28.46
N SER A 317 5.90 25.16 -28.47
CA SER A 317 5.23 25.57 -29.70
C SER A 317 5.92 26.76 -30.37
N THR A 318 6.37 27.76 -29.59
CA THR A 318 7.10 28.94 -30.11
C THR A 318 8.42 28.53 -30.75
N GLU A 319 9.09 27.50 -30.22
CA GLU A 319 10.32 26.95 -30.77
C GLU A 319 10.09 25.93 -31.92
N GLY A 320 8.86 25.82 -32.42
CA GLY A 320 8.52 25.04 -33.60
C GLY A 320 8.21 23.57 -33.36
N LEU A 321 8.04 23.13 -32.11
CA LEU A 321 7.60 21.79 -31.78
C LEU A 321 6.07 21.73 -31.78
N LYS A 322 5.48 21.05 -32.76
CA LYS A 322 4.03 20.88 -32.82
C LYS A 322 3.55 19.91 -31.74
N VAL A 323 2.90 20.44 -30.73
CA VAL A 323 2.37 19.72 -29.57
C VAL A 323 0.88 19.47 -29.74
N VAL A 324 0.40 18.27 -29.39
CA VAL A 324 -1.01 17.90 -29.29
C VAL A 324 -1.25 17.37 -27.87
N ASP A 325 -2.35 17.74 -27.24
CA ASP A 325 -2.66 17.37 -25.85
C ASP A 325 -4.07 16.77 -25.65
N GLY A 326 -4.76 16.45 -26.74
CA GLY A 326 -6.07 15.82 -26.71
C GLY A 326 -7.24 16.78 -26.49
N HIS A 327 -7.01 18.10 -26.51
CA HIS A 327 -8.06 19.12 -26.47
C HIS A 327 -8.17 19.76 -27.86
N ASP A 328 -9.32 19.61 -28.52
CA ASP A 328 -9.50 20.05 -29.90
C ASP A 328 -9.60 21.56 -30.04
N PHE A 329 -10.09 22.25 -28.98
CA PHE A 329 -10.16 23.71 -28.87
C PHE A 329 -10.12 24.14 -27.39
N GLN A 330 -9.97 25.43 -27.14
CA GLN A 330 -9.94 25.97 -25.76
C GLN A 330 -11.27 25.72 -25.05
N GLY A 331 -11.22 24.99 -23.91
CA GLY A 331 -12.39 24.60 -23.12
C GLY A 331 -13.02 23.27 -23.53
N ALA A 332 -12.49 22.59 -24.56
CA ALA A 332 -12.92 21.23 -24.87
C ALA A 332 -12.47 20.25 -23.77
N GLU A 333 -13.26 19.24 -23.52
CA GLU A 333 -12.85 18.09 -22.69
C GLU A 333 -11.74 17.29 -23.37
N PHE A 334 -11.00 16.52 -22.57
CA PHE A 334 -9.97 15.62 -23.09
C PHE A 334 -10.58 14.53 -23.97
N SER A 335 -10.01 14.34 -25.15
CA SER A 335 -10.41 13.30 -26.09
C SER A 335 -9.25 12.32 -26.35
N ALA A 336 -9.41 11.10 -25.83
CA ALA A 336 -8.47 10.02 -26.13
C ALA A 336 -8.44 9.69 -27.64
N HIS A 337 -9.57 9.87 -28.35
CA HIS A 337 -9.62 9.70 -29.80
C HIS A 337 -8.74 10.72 -30.51
N SER A 338 -8.83 12.01 -30.15
CA SER A 338 -8.02 13.07 -30.75
C SER A 338 -6.53 12.86 -30.54
N ILE A 339 -6.11 12.54 -29.31
CA ILE A 339 -4.67 12.39 -29.01
C ILE A 339 -4.10 11.11 -29.61
N THR A 340 -4.88 10.06 -29.85
CA THR A 340 -4.42 8.80 -30.45
C THR A 340 -4.35 8.86 -31.98
N GLN A 341 -4.83 9.91 -32.63
CA GLN A 341 -4.67 10.08 -34.07
C GLN A 341 -3.20 9.98 -34.50
N LYS A 342 -2.98 9.34 -35.64
CA LYS A 342 -1.63 9.08 -36.16
C LYS A 342 -0.88 10.39 -36.43
N ALA A 343 0.33 10.45 -35.91
CA ALA A 343 1.31 11.44 -36.35
C ALA A 343 1.70 11.12 -37.81
N THR A 344 1.77 12.13 -38.65
CA THR A 344 2.11 12.01 -40.07
C THR A 344 3.11 13.09 -40.50
N HIS A 345 3.76 12.90 -41.63
CA HIS A 345 4.58 13.96 -42.22
C HIS A 345 3.75 15.22 -42.47
N GLY A 346 2.52 15.09 -42.94
CA GLY A 346 1.64 16.22 -43.27
C GLY A 346 1.14 16.99 -42.05
N ASN A 347 0.78 16.31 -40.96
CA ASN A 347 0.33 17.00 -39.75
C ASN A 347 1.48 17.50 -38.87
N GLY A 348 2.70 16.98 -39.05
CA GLY A 348 3.91 17.44 -38.35
C GLY A 348 3.90 17.28 -36.84
N VAL A 349 3.02 16.45 -36.26
CA VAL A 349 2.91 16.24 -34.80
C VAL A 349 4.08 15.39 -34.31
N LYS A 350 5.04 16.02 -33.60
CA LYS A 350 6.26 15.37 -33.15
C LYS A 350 6.20 14.88 -31.71
N ILE A 351 5.21 15.33 -30.94
CA ILE A 351 5.02 14.95 -29.54
C ILE A 351 3.57 15.12 -29.12
N LYS A 352 3.14 14.29 -28.22
CA LYS A 352 1.81 14.31 -27.61
C LYS A 352 1.97 14.45 -26.11
N VAL A 353 1.38 15.50 -25.51
CA VAL A 353 1.54 15.81 -24.07
C VAL A 353 0.25 15.51 -23.34
N LEU A 354 0.34 14.67 -22.33
CA LEU A 354 -0.77 14.29 -21.48
C LEU A 354 -0.76 15.16 -20.20
N ASN A 355 -1.91 15.69 -19.82
CA ASN A 355 -1.98 16.67 -18.73
C ASN A 355 -2.13 16.01 -17.35
N THR A 356 -2.75 14.84 -17.28
CA THR A 356 -3.05 14.12 -16.04
C THR A 356 -2.74 12.62 -16.16
N LEU A 357 -2.61 11.92 -15.04
CA LEU A 357 -2.49 10.45 -15.03
C LEU A 357 -3.75 9.77 -15.56
N ALA A 358 -4.94 10.35 -15.32
CA ALA A 358 -6.18 9.85 -15.90
C ALA A 358 -6.16 9.91 -17.44
N HIS A 359 -5.60 10.97 -18.03
CA HIS A 359 -5.40 11.07 -19.49
C HIS A 359 -4.39 10.03 -20.00
N VAL A 360 -3.35 9.70 -19.22
CA VAL A 360 -2.42 8.62 -19.56
C VAL A 360 -3.18 7.30 -19.66
N GLU A 361 -3.95 6.96 -18.62
CA GLU A 361 -4.71 5.71 -18.55
C GLU A 361 -5.73 5.59 -19.70
N GLN A 362 -6.54 6.64 -19.92
CA GLN A 362 -7.52 6.68 -21.01
C GLN A 362 -6.85 6.54 -22.39
N THR A 363 -5.68 7.16 -22.60
CA THR A 363 -4.95 7.08 -23.87
C THR A 363 -4.37 5.69 -24.08
N VAL A 364 -3.78 5.09 -23.04
CA VAL A 364 -3.24 3.72 -23.11
C VAL A 364 -4.35 2.72 -23.41
N ASP A 365 -5.54 2.88 -22.80
CA ASP A 365 -6.70 2.01 -23.03
C ASP A 365 -7.28 2.15 -24.44
N ALA A 366 -7.27 3.35 -25.00
CA ALA A 366 -7.77 3.61 -26.36
C ALA A 366 -6.87 3.05 -27.49
N LEU A 367 -5.63 2.66 -27.18
CA LEU A 367 -4.69 2.15 -28.18
C LEU A 367 -4.76 0.62 -28.29
N ALA A 368 -4.91 0.08 -29.48
CA ALA A 368 -4.87 -1.35 -29.76
C ALA A 368 -3.48 -1.93 -29.98
N LYS A 369 -2.46 -1.07 -30.18
CA LYS A 369 -1.08 -1.48 -30.44
C LYS A 369 -0.32 -1.86 -29.17
N THR A 370 0.81 -2.54 -29.30
CA THR A 370 1.72 -2.78 -28.18
C THR A 370 2.23 -1.45 -27.61
N ARG A 371 2.06 -1.28 -26.31
CA ARG A 371 2.35 -0.06 -25.57
C ARG A 371 3.50 -0.28 -24.62
N ARG A 372 4.39 0.72 -24.53
CA ARG A 372 5.50 0.74 -23.58
C ARG A 372 5.44 2.02 -22.76
N ILE A 373 5.37 1.88 -21.44
CA ILE A 373 5.39 2.98 -20.50
C ILE A 373 6.75 2.98 -19.83
N TYR A 374 7.48 4.08 -19.93
CA TYR A 374 8.71 4.36 -19.22
C TYR A 374 8.44 5.43 -18.18
N GLN A 375 8.38 5.04 -16.92
CA GLN A 375 8.17 5.95 -15.79
C GLN A 375 9.51 6.28 -15.14
N PHE A 376 9.91 7.55 -15.21
CA PHE A 376 11.09 8.07 -14.53
C PHE A 376 10.64 8.75 -13.24
N PHE A 377 11.19 8.34 -12.11
CA PHE A 377 10.83 8.85 -10.78
C PHE A 377 12.06 9.07 -9.91
N VAL A 378 11.96 9.97 -8.92
CA VAL A 378 13.05 10.31 -7.98
C VAL A 378 12.93 9.45 -6.71
N GLY A 379 11.81 9.50 -6.03
CA GLY A 379 11.59 8.80 -4.78
C GLY A 379 10.93 7.44 -4.95
N SER A 380 9.66 7.44 -5.34
CA SER A 380 8.84 6.23 -5.54
C SER A 380 7.99 6.35 -6.78
N GLY A 381 7.68 5.21 -7.40
CA GLY A 381 6.78 5.21 -8.54
C GLY A 381 5.41 5.82 -8.20
N TYR A 382 4.90 6.66 -9.08
CA TYR A 382 3.65 7.41 -8.89
C TYR A 382 2.51 6.95 -9.80
N PHE A 383 2.77 5.98 -10.67
CA PHE A 383 1.79 5.41 -11.58
C PHE A 383 1.96 3.90 -11.67
N ASP A 384 0.85 3.17 -11.62
CA ASP A 384 0.80 1.72 -11.79
C ASP A 384 -0.18 1.37 -12.90
N TYR A 385 0.29 0.57 -13.85
CA TYR A 385 -0.53 0.08 -14.94
C TYR A 385 -0.14 -1.37 -15.27
N ASP A 386 -1.05 -2.29 -15.01
CA ASP A 386 -0.84 -3.73 -15.19
C ASP A 386 -2.00 -4.32 -16.02
N LYS A 387 -1.91 -4.15 -17.34
CA LYS A 387 -2.85 -4.78 -18.28
C LYS A 387 -2.09 -5.54 -19.37
N PRO A 388 -2.67 -6.60 -19.95
CA PRO A 388 -2.06 -7.34 -21.06
C PRO A 388 -1.65 -6.42 -22.22
N ALA A 389 -0.55 -6.76 -22.90
CA ALA A 389 0.03 -6.01 -24.02
C ALA A 389 0.60 -4.61 -23.67
N VAL A 390 0.78 -4.30 -22.38
CA VAL A 390 1.49 -3.09 -21.95
C VAL A 390 2.72 -3.48 -21.13
N ARG A 391 3.90 -3.01 -21.56
CA ARG A 391 5.13 -3.15 -20.77
C ARG A 391 5.36 -1.86 -19.99
N HIS A 392 5.21 -1.90 -18.67
CA HIS A 392 5.51 -0.77 -17.79
C HIS A 392 6.89 -0.96 -17.16
N VAL A 393 7.80 -0.02 -17.43
CA VAL A 393 9.17 0.00 -16.91
C VAL A 393 9.31 1.20 -15.98
N LYS A 394 9.70 0.94 -14.74
CA LYS A 394 9.91 1.96 -13.70
C LYS A 394 11.40 2.18 -13.52
N LEU A 395 11.87 3.41 -13.74
CA LEU A 395 13.27 3.81 -13.77
C LEU A 395 13.51 4.90 -12.73
N GLN A 396 14.26 4.60 -11.69
CA GLN A 396 14.66 5.59 -10.71
C GLN A 396 15.80 6.44 -11.26
N VAL A 397 15.65 7.75 -11.15
CA VAL A 397 16.65 8.76 -11.53
C VAL A 397 16.80 9.79 -10.42
N GLU A 398 17.93 10.45 -10.33
CA GLU A 398 18.12 11.52 -9.33
C GLU A 398 17.69 12.89 -9.87
N ARG A 399 17.79 13.10 -11.18
CA ARG A 399 17.47 14.37 -11.85
C ARG A 399 17.11 14.18 -13.32
N LEU A 400 16.46 15.15 -13.90
CA LEU A 400 16.02 15.15 -15.31
C LEU A 400 17.16 14.90 -16.31
N SER A 401 18.38 15.42 -16.04
CA SER A 401 19.54 15.22 -16.92
C SER A 401 19.96 13.76 -17.04
N ASP A 402 19.64 12.90 -16.05
CA ASP A 402 19.95 11.48 -16.09
C ASP A 402 19.13 10.77 -17.17
N ILE A 403 17.87 11.20 -17.36
CA ILE A 403 16.98 10.65 -18.39
C ILE A 403 17.61 10.81 -19.78
N LYS A 404 18.21 11.97 -20.09
CA LYS A 404 18.91 12.21 -21.37
C LYS A 404 20.05 11.21 -21.62
N SER A 405 20.67 10.71 -20.56
CA SER A 405 21.76 9.73 -20.64
C SER A 405 21.26 8.29 -20.80
N ILE A 406 20.01 8.02 -20.39
CA ILE A 406 19.37 6.69 -20.49
C ILE A 406 18.72 6.49 -21.86
N ILE A 407 17.96 7.47 -22.36
CA ILE A 407 17.19 7.39 -23.61
C ILE A 407 18.02 7.43 -24.89
#